data_88f2fbbe9d3fb078302fcdb118f372b2
#
_entry.id   88f2fbbe9d3fb078302fcdb118f372b2
#
_cell.length_a   1.000
_cell.length_b   1.000
_cell.length_c   1.000
_cell.angle_alpha   90.00
_cell.angle_beta   90.00
_cell.angle_gamma   90.00
#
_symmetry.space_group_name_H-M   'P 1'
#
loop_
_entity.id
_entity.type
_entity.pdbx_description
1 polymer ?
#
loop_
_entity_poly.entity_id
_entity_poly.type
_entity_poly.pdbx_seq_one_letter_code
_entity_poly.pdbx_strand_id
1 'polypeptide(L)'
;MSSKGSHKQRGASLIESLVALALFGIAAAAICNLLTEHIRREATNGTTTTAVAFAEAELESLRSLDYPDIATRTTNPTPAAGSPAYQVQTTVVADFPAPSLKSITTQVSWTEPAGSKSVTLYAVYTDVTR
;
A
#
# COMPACT_ATOMS: atom_id res chain seq x y z
N MET A 1 32.94 -11.09 66.98
CA MET A 1 32.40 -10.07 66.05
C MET A 1 31.78 -10.77 64.88
N SER A 2 30.47 -10.66 64.78
CA SER A 2 29.61 -11.49 63.94
C SER A 2 29.49 -10.88 62.54
N SER A 3 29.96 -11.60 61.50
CA SER A 3 29.72 -11.28 60.13
C SER A 3 28.44 -11.96 59.66
N LYS A 4 27.29 -11.35 59.93
CA LYS A 4 25.98 -11.79 59.45
C LYS A 4 25.35 -10.70 58.59
N GLY A 5 25.74 -10.60 57.33
CA GLY A 5 25.15 -9.56 56.46
C GLY A 5 25.20 -9.83 54.95
N SER A 6 25.90 -10.88 54.48
CA SER A 6 26.21 -11.00 53.04
C SER A 6 25.21 -11.81 52.18
N HIS A 7 24.37 -12.63 52.77
CA HIS A 7 23.50 -13.53 52.02
C HIS A 7 22.16 -12.92 51.55
N LYS A 8 21.62 -11.93 52.28
CA LYS A 8 20.37 -11.27 51.91
C LYS A 8 20.48 -10.35 50.70
N GLN A 9 21.63 -9.74 50.49
CA GLN A 9 21.86 -8.85 49.35
C GLN A 9 22.02 -9.58 48.02
N ARG A 10 22.57 -10.80 48.02
CA ARG A 10 22.73 -11.61 46.78
C ARG A 10 21.41 -12.13 46.23
N GLY A 11 20.46 -12.49 47.07
CA GLY A 11 19.14 -12.96 46.66
C GLY A 11 18.26 -11.83 46.08
N ALA A 12 18.32 -10.63 46.67
CA ALA A 12 17.61 -9.45 46.17
C ALA A 12 18.12 -9.04 44.79
N SER A 13 19.43 -9.06 44.54
CA SER A 13 20.03 -8.76 43.23
C SER A 13 19.65 -9.76 42.13
N LEU A 14 19.52 -11.06 42.46
CA LEU A 14 19.08 -12.09 41.49
C LEU A 14 17.62 -11.90 41.08
N ILE A 15 16.72 -11.62 42.02
CA ILE A 15 15.31 -11.36 41.73
C ILE A 15 15.17 -10.09 40.92
N GLU A 16 15.90 -9.05 41.23
CA GLU A 16 15.90 -7.78 40.50
C GLU A 16 16.37 -7.97 39.07
N SER A 17 17.42 -8.78 38.83
CA SER A 17 17.90 -9.12 37.49
C SER A 17 16.89 -9.94 36.70
N LEU A 18 16.18 -10.87 37.34
CA LEU A 18 15.11 -11.66 36.68
C LEU A 18 13.93 -10.80 36.31
N VAL A 19 13.51 -9.89 37.18
CA VAL A 19 12.41 -8.96 36.90
C VAL A 19 12.81 -8.01 35.76
N ALA A 20 14.01 -7.46 35.79
CA ALA A 20 14.54 -6.61 34.72
C ALA A 20 14.59 -7.34 33.40
N LEU A 21 15.02 -8.60 33.35
CA LEU A 21 15.05 -9.42 32.15
C LEU A 21 13.64 -9.72 31.60
N ALA A 22 12.69 -10.01 32.51
CA ALA A 22 11.29 -10.23 32.12
C ALA A 22 10.67 -8.97 31.52
N LEU A 23 10.86 -7.80 32.12
CA LEU A 23 10.39 -6.52 31.61
C LEU A 23 11.04 -6.18 30.27
N PHE A 24 12.34 -6.43 30.13
CA PHE A 24 13.04 -6.26 28.86
C PHE A 24 12.48 -7.17 27.77
N GLY A 25 12.19 -8.44 28.07
CA GLY A 25 11.59 -9.38 27.13
C GLY A 25 10.21 -8.92 26.63
N ILE A 26 9.36 -8.39 27.52
CA ILE A 26 8.06 -7.84 27.16
C ILE A 26 8.22 -6.60 26.26
N ALA A 27 9.12 -5.69 26.63
CA ALA A 27 9.40 -4.49 25.84
C ALA A 27 9.95 -4.84 24.44
N ALA A 28 10.88 -5.79 24.35
CA ALA A 28 11.42 -6.25 23.07
C ALA A 28 10.34 -6.88 22.17
N ALA A 29 9.45 -7.70 22.73
CA ALA A 29 8.34 -8.30 21.99
C ALA A 29 7.37 -7.23 21.45
N ALA A 30 7.07 -6.20 22.24
CA ALA A 30 6.23 -5.09 21.82
C ALA A 30 6.85 -4.30 20.64
N ILE A 31 8.17 -4.04 20.70
CA ILE A 31 8.90 -3.36 19.62
C ILE A 31 8.90 -4.21 18.33
N CYS A 32 9.12 -5.52 18.43
CA CYS A 32 9.07 -6.41 17.28
C CYS A 32 7.70 -6.38 16.60
N ASN A 33 6.61 -6.37 17.34
CA ASN A 33 5.27 -6.28 16.80
C ASN A 33 5.02 -4.95 16.06
N LEU A 34 5.48 -3.83 16.65
CA LEU A 34 5.37 -2.51 16.01
C LEU A 34 6.17 -2.42 14.72
N LEU A 35 7.39 -2.95 14.69
CA LEU A 35 8.23 -2.98 13.48
C LEU A 35 7.59 -3.81 12.38
N THR A 36 7.03 -4.96 12.70
CA THR A 36 6.35 -5.82 11.72
C THR A 36 5.15 -5.12 11.10
N GLU A 37 4.35 -4.45 11.91
CA GLU A 37 3.20 -3.68 11.43
C GLU A 37 3.64 -2.49 10.56
N HIS A 38 4.72 -1.82 10.92
CA HIS A 38 5.25 -0.70 10.15
C HIS A 38 5.74 -1.13 8.76
N ILE A 39 6.49 -2.22 8.69
CA ILE A 39 6.96 -2.81 7.42
C ILE A 39 5.77 -3.21 6.52
N ARG A 40 4.72 -3.80 7.09
CA ARG A 40 3.51 -4.15 6.33
C ARG A 40 2.82 -2.91 5.75
N ARG A 41 2.70 -1.84 6.52
CA ARG A 41 2.09 -0.59 6.07
C ARG A 41 2.90 0.08 4.96
N GLU A 42 4.22 0.09 5.08
CA GLU A 42 5.09 0.62 4.02
C GLU A 42 4.97 -0.17 2.71
N ALA A 43 4.94 -1.50 2.78
CA ALA A 43 4.75 -2.35 1.62
C ALA A 43 3.40 -2.07 0.93
N THR A 44 2.31 -1.95 1.71
CA THR A 44 0.97 -1.63 1.18
C THR A 44 0.92 -0.22 0.58
N ASN A 45 1.59 0.75 1.16
CA ASN A 45 1.67 2.10 0.61
C ASN A 45 2.44 2.11 -0.72
N GLY A 46 3.53 1.34 -0.82
CA GLY A 46 4.30 1.20 -2.06
C GLY A 46 3.49 0.60 -3.20
N THR A 47 2.73 -0.47 -2.95
CA THR A 47 1.87 -1.10 -3.96
C THR A 47 0.73 -0.18 -4.39
N THR A 48 0.13 0.56 -3.47
CA THR A 48 -0.91 1.55 -3.78
C THR A 48 -0.36 2.71 -4.62
N THR A 49 0.82 3.23 -4.27
CA THR A 49 1.47 4.30 -5.06
C THR A 49 1.77 3.83 -6.48
N THR A 50 2.24 2.59 -6.65
CA THR A 50 2.48 1.99 -7.96
C THR A 50 1.18 1.85 -8.75
N ALA A 51 0.09 1.44 -8.12
CA ALA A 51 -1.22 1.33 -8.76
C ALA A 51 -1.74 2.70 -9.25
N VAL A 52 -1.57 3.74 -8.45
CA VAL A 52 -1.92 5.12 -8.87
C VAL A 52 -1.09 5.55 -10.06
N ALA A 53 0.22 5.30 -10.05
CA ALA A 53 1.09 5.62 -11.18
C ALA A 53 0.67 4.91 -12.48
N PHE A 54 0.25 3.65 -12.41
CA PHE A 54 -0.30 2.93 -13.58
C PHE A 54 -1.62 3.54 -14.06
N ALA A 55 -2.50 3.94 -13.15
CA ALA A 55 -3.76 4.59 -13.53
C ALA A 55 -3.52 5.95 -14.19
N GLU A 56 -2.59 6.75 -13.67
CA GLU A 56 -2.20 8.04 -14.26
C GLU A 56 -1.56 7.86 -15.63
N ALA A 57 -0.65 6.89 -15.79
CA ALA A 57 -0.02 6.57 -17.07
C ALA A 57 -1.06 6.11 -18.11
N GLU A 58 -2.07 5.34 -17.68
CA GLU A 58 -3.17 4.94 -18.57
C GLU A 58 -4.01 6.13 -19.02
N LEU A 59 -4.37 7.03 -18.09
CA LEU A 59 -5.10 8.25 -18.42
C LEU A 59 -4.31 9.17 -19.36
N GLU A 60 -3.00 9.32 -19.14
CA GLU A 60 -2.15 10.12 -20.03
C GLU A 60 -1.99 9.46 -21.41
N SER A 61 -1.91 8.13 -21.47
CA SER A 61 -1.94 7.39 -22.73
C SER A 61 -3.24 7.64 -23.51
N LEU A 62 -4.39 7.63 -22.82
CA LEU A 62 -5.69 7.95 -23.46
C LEU A 62 -5.77 9.39 -23.91
N ARG A 63 -5.19 10.33 -23.13
CA ARG A 63 -5.16 11.74 -23.48
C ARG A 63 -4.35 12.03 -24.76
N SER A 64 -3.36 11.19 -25.05
CA SER A 64 -2.56 11.30 -26.28
C SER A 64 -3.25 10.76 -27.53
N LEU A 65 -4.38 10.07 -27.38
CA LEU A 65 -5.17 9.55 -28.49
C LEU A 65 -6.14 10.63 -29.03
N ASP A 66 -6.53 10.47 -30.31
CA ASP A 66 -7.61 11.25 -30.86
C ASP A 66 -8.95 10.87 -30.19
N TYR A 67 -9.85 11.84 -30.03
CA TYR A 67 -11.11 11.65 -29.31
C TYR A 67 -11.93 10.41 -29.77
N PRO A 68 -12.06 10.07 -31.07
CA PRO A 68 -12.74 8.87 -31.48
C PRO A 68 -12.11 7.57 -30.99
N ASP A 69 -10.78 7.55 -30.86
CA ASP A 69 -9.99 6.35 -30.51
C ASP A 69 -9.97 6.05 -28.99
N ILE A 70 -10.49 6.97 -28.19
CA ILE A 70 -10.64 6.77 -26.73
C ILE A 70 -11.76 5.76 -26.50
N ALA A 71 -11.41 4.53 -26.14
CA ALA A 71 -12.34 3.42 -25.96
C ALA A 71 -12.03 2.62 -24.69
N THR A 72 -13.01 1.85 -24.23
CA THR A 72 -12.86 0.90 -23.13
C THR A 72 -11.80 -0.14 -23.47
N ARG A 73 -10.84 -0.34 -22.55
CA ARG A 73 -9.75 -1.30 -22.71
C ARG A 73 -9.27 -1.87 -21.37
N THR A 74 -8.59 -3.00 -21.45
CA THR A 74 -7.90 -3.60 -20.30
C THR A 74 -6.42 -3.77 -20.63
N THR A 75 -5.57 -3.33 -19.73
CA THR A 75 -4.12 -3.39 -19.87
C THR A 75 -3.52 -4.10 -18.65
N ASN A 76 -2.51 -4.92 -18.87
CA ASN A 76 -1.77 -5.59 -17.81
C ASN A 76 -0.32 -5.08 -17.84
N PRO A 77 0.01 -4.01 -17.10
CA PRO A 77 1.36 -3.48 -17.07
C PRO A 77 2.32 -4.50 -16.45
N THR A 78 3.55 -4.51 -16.95
CA THR A 78 4.62 -5.36 -16.37
C THR A 78 5.13 -4.72 -15.09
N PRO A 79 4.94 -5.33 -13.94
CA PRO A 79 5.41 -4.78 -12.67
C PRO A 79 6.93 -4.97 -12.53
N ALA A 80 7.53 -4.19 -11.63
CA ALA A 80 8.89 -4.44 -11.19
C ALA A 80 9.02 -5.81 -10.52
N ALA A 81 10.22 -6.40 -10.54
CA ALA A 81 10.48 -7.68 -9.88
C ALA A 81 10.10 -7.62 -8.39
N GLY A 82 9.33 -8.61 -7.92
CA GLY A 82 8.84 -8.67 -6.53
C GLY A 82 7.56 -7.90 -6.25
N SER A 83 7.01 -7.17 -7.22
CA SER A 83 5.71 -6.51 -7.11
C SER A 83 4.57 -7.44 -7.52
N PRO A 84 3.34 -7.25 -6.99
CA PRO A 84 2.17 -8.00 -7.44
C PRO A 84 1.83 -7.69 -8.90
N ALA A 85 1.10 -8.59 -9.56
CA ALA A 85 0.55 -8.33 -10.88
C ALA A 85 -0.60 -7.32 -10.76
N TYR A 86 -0.57 -6.32 -11.65
CA TYR A 86 -1.62 -5.30 -11.72
C TYR A 86 -2.46 -5.49 -12.98
N GLN A 87 -3.76 -5.24 -12.85
CA GLN A 87 -4.69 -5.18 -13.97
C GLN A 87 -5.30 -3.78 -14.01
N VAL A 88 -5.17 -3.10 -15.13
CA VAL A 88 -5.74 -1.78 -15.39
C VAL A 88 -6.95 -1.95 -16.29
N GLN A 89 -8.13 -1.64 -15.79
CA GLN A 89 -9.38 -1.67 -16.52
C GLN A 89 -9.88 -0.24 -16.71
N THR A 90 -10.01 0.18 -17.96
CA THR A 90 -10.54 1.48 -18.32
C THR A 90 -11.91 1.32 -18.95
N THR A 91 -12.90 1.99 -18.38
CA THR A 91 -14.27 2.07 -18.91
C THR A 91 -14.51 3.47 -19.43
N VAL A 92 -14.99 3.58 -20.66
CA VAL A 92 -15.29 4.84 -21.32
C VAL A 92 -16.78 4.91 -21.62
N VAL A 93 -17.44 5.97 -21.15
CA VAL A 93 -18.85 6.27 -21.40
C VAL A 93 -18.90 7.54 -22.24
N ALA A 94 -19.37 7.42 -23.47
CA ALA A 94 -19.54 8.56 -24.38
C ALA A 94 -20.80 9.36 -24.02
N ASP A 95 -20.79 10.65 -24.37
CA ASP A 95 -21.90 11.60 -24.16
C ASP A 95 -22.37 11.70 -22.71
N PHE A 96 -21.45 11.52 -21.77
CA PHE A 96 -21.71 11.65 -20.34
C PHE A 96 -20.58 12.45 -19.66
N PRO A 97 -20.89 13.42 -18.77
CA PRO A 97 -22.22 13.87 -18.31
C PRO A 97 -22.99 14.75 -19.28
N ALA A 98 -22.43 15.09 -20.44
CA ALA A 98 -23.07 15.90 -21.46
C ALA A 98 -22.61 15.44 -22.87
N PRO A 99 -23.33 15.82 -23.95
CA PRO A 99 -22.91 15.56 -25.32
C PRO A 99 -21.49 16.05 -25.61
N SER A 100 -20.73 15.31 -26.42
CA SER A 100 -19.33 15.57 -26.78
C SER A 100 -18.35 15.47 -25.61
N LEU A 101 -18.75 14.87 -24.49
CA LEU A 101 -17.87 14.50 -23.39
C LEU A 101 -17.75 12.98 -23.28
N LYS A 102 -16.57 12.49 -22.92
CA LYS A 102 -16.34 11.11 -22.52
C LYS A 102 -15.95 11.07 -21.05
N SER A 103 -16.73 10.33 -20.26
CA SER A 103 -16.37 9.99 -18.89
C SER A 103 -15.51 8.74 -18.91
N ILE A 104 -14.36 8.82 -18.28
CA ILE A 104 -13.38 7.74 -18.19
C ILE A 104 -13.21 7.34 -16.75
N THR A 105 -13.36 6.05 -16.49
CA THR A 105 -13.10 5.45 -15.19
C THR A 105 -11.97 4.43 -15.36
N THR A 106 -10.84 4.67 -14.72
CA THR A 106 -9.70 3.76 -14.72
C THR A 106 -9.57 3.12 -13.35
N GLN A 107 -9.75 1.81 -13.30
CA GLN A 107 -9.58 0.99 -12.08
C GLN A 107 -8.32 0.13 -12.22
N VAL A 108 -7.44 0.22 -11.24
CA VAL A 108 -6.27 -0.66 -11.12
C VAL A 108 -6.51 -1.59 -9.96
N SER A 109 -6.45 -2.89 -10.22
CA SER A 109 -6.61 -3.95 -9.21
C SER A 109 -5.37 -4.80 -9.11
N TRP A 110 -5.08 -5.27 -7.89
CA TRP A 110 -3.98 -6.19 -7.60
C TRP A 110 -4.33 -7.07 -6.40
N THR A 111 -3.59 -8.14 -6.21
CA THR A 111 -3.79 -9.06 -5.08
C THR A 111 -2.58 -9.03 -4.18
N GLU A 112 -2.83 -8.81 -2.89
CA GLU A 112 -1.86 -8.90 -1.81
C GLU A 112 -2.15 -10.13 -0.95
N PRO A 113 -1.21 -10.58 -0.09
CA PRO A 113 -1.47 -11.68 0.84
C PRO A 113 -2.66 -11.42 1.78
N ALA A 114 -3.00 -10.16 2.03
CA ALA A 114 -4.13 -9.75 2.84
C ALA A 114 -5.46 -9.66 2.06
N GLY A 115 -5.45 -9.86 0.74
CA GLY A 115 -6.62 -9.82 -0.14
C GLY A 115 -6.46 -8.91 -1.35
N SER A 116 -7.51 -8.83 -2.16
CA SER A 116 -7.54 -7.97 -3.35
C SER A 116 -7.70 -6.51 -2.97
N LYS A 117 -6.98 -5.64 -3.68
CA LYS A 117 -6.99 -4.18 -3.55
C LYS A 117 -7.33 -3.55 -4.88
N SER A 118 -7.88 -2.35 -4.86
CA SER A 118 -8.10 -1.56 -6.07
C SER A 118 -8.05 -0.07 -5.78
N VAL A 119 -7.66 0.69 -6.81
CA VAL A 119 -7.68 2.15 -6.86
C VAL A 119 -8.45 2.55 -8.10
N THR A 120 -9.29 3.58 -8.00
CA THR A 120 -10.10 4.07 -9.13
C THR A 120 -9.86 5.56 -9.31
N LEU A 121 -9.56 5.95 -10.56
CA LEU A 121 -9.42 7.35 -10.99
C LEU A 121 -10.52 7.68 -12.00
N TYR A 122 -10.98 8.92 -11.96
CA TYR A 122 -12.01 9.43 -12.86
C TYR A 122 -11.47 10.61 -13.66
N ALA A 123 -11.79 10.65 -14.94
CA ALA A 123 -11.48 11.76 -15.83
C ALA A 123 -12.63 12.04 -16.77
N VAL A 124 -12.73 13.26 -17.26
CA VAL A 124 -13.68 13.65 -18.30
C VAL A 124 -12.90 14.31 -19.43
N TYR A 125 -13.05 13.80 -20.64
CA TYR A 125 -12.42 14.34 -21.83
C TYR A 125 -13.46 14.96 -22.75
N THR A 126 -13.11 16.11 -23.32
CA THR A 126 -13.96 16.81 -24.29
C THR A 126 -13.38 16.67 -25.69
N ASP A 127 -14.24 16.64 -26.70
CA ASP A 127 -13.83 16.79 -28.09
C ASP A 127 -13.48 18.27 -28.34
N VAL A 128 -12.18 18.54 -28.41
CA VAL A 128 -11.67 19.85 -28.80
C VAL A 128 -11.38 19.80 -30.32
N THR A 129 -12.41 19.74 -31.13
CA THR A 129 -12.26 19.95 -32.55
C THR A 129 -11.74 21.38 -32.79
N ARG A 130 -10.46 21.45 -33.22
CA ARG A 130 -9.88 22.66 -33.79
C ARG A 130 -10.22 22.79 -35.26
#